data_a5d2d5473cd72ee0b73a59a6bb02b324
#
_entry.id   a5d2d5473cd72ee0b73a59a6bb02b324
#
_cell.length_a   1.000
_cell.length_b   1.000
_cell.length_c   1.000
_cell.angle_alpha   90.00
_cell.angle_beta   90.00
_cell.angle_gamma   90.00
#
_symmetry.space_group_name_H-M   'P 1'
#
loop_
_entity.id
_entity.type
_entity.pdbx_description
1 polymer ?
#
loop_
_entity_poly.entity_id
_entity_poly.type
_entity_poly.pdbx_seq_one_letter_code
_entity_poly.pdbx_strand_id
1 'polypeptide(L)'
;MLWRGVSTAEIRQPPDRVPLDRDAIVEAAIDLLDAEGLDQLSTRKLAARLGVKGPSLYWHVKNMAELHTLIADRLLSDALPPPDAPGDWKTWMADGARAYRRAALSHRDGARLLASARPTPERRAQRFTANIARLQREGFSHHDARACFMVLSRFAMGWALGEQGGPGPTEASQADFEFGLAAMLDGLEARRGAA
;
A
#
# COMPACT_ATOMS: atom_id res chain seq x y z
N MET A 1 -66.71 -23.59 -18.14
CA MET A 1 -65.47 -24.23 -17.72
C MET A 1 -64.42 -23.14 -17.48
N LEU A 2 -64.13 -22.90 -16.21
CA LEU A 2 -63.29 -21.78 -15.73
C LEU A 2 -61.84 -22.19 -15.74
N TRP A 3 -60.97 -21.51 -16.50
CA TRP A 3 -59.53 -21.67 -16.43
C TRP A 3 -58.98 -20.69 -15.42
N ARG A 4 -58.59 -21.15 -14.24
CA ARG A 4 -57.99 -20.33 -13.19
C ARG A 4 -56.52 -20.12 -13.50
N GLY A 5 -56.11 -18.82 -13.40
CA GLY A 5 -54.78 -18.33 -13.68
C GLY A 5 -53.71 -18.97 -12.83
N VAL A 6 -52.59 -19.26 -13.48
CA VAL A 6 -51.30 -19.64 -12.84
C VAL A 6 -50.65 -18.35 -12.36
N SER A 7 -50.48 -18.28 -11.05
CA SER A 7 -49.76 -17.17 -10.37
C SER A 7 -48.34 -17.12 -10.91
N THR A 8 -47.97 -15.95 -11.43
CA THR A 8 -46.60 -15.62 -11.79
C THR A 8 -45.77 -15.57 -10.48
N ALA A 9 -45.04 -16.65 -10.21
CA ALA A 9 -44.04 -16.62 -9.14
C ALA A 9 -43.07 -15.48 -9.40
N GLU A 10 -43.03 -14.52 -8.47
CA GLU A 10 -42.03 -13.47 -8.43
C GLU A 10 -40.64 -14.10 -8.58
N ILE A 11 -40.01 -13.86 -9.71
CA ILE A 11 -38.60 -14.13 -9.90
C ILE A 11 -37.87 -13.16 -8.94
N ARG A 12 -37.52 -13.68 -7.76
CA ARG A 12 -36.65 -12.98 -6.81
C ARG A 12 -35.36 -12.65 -7.55
N GLN A 13 -35.16 -11.39 -7.88
CA GLN A 13 -33.86 -10.90 -8.35
C GLN A 13 -32.85 -11.24 -7.27
N PRO A 14 -31.68 -11.83 -7.65
CA PRO A 14 -30.61 -12.01 -6.70
C PRO A 14 -30.18 -10.66 -6.16
N PRO A 15 -29.77 -10.57 -4.86
CA PRO A 15 -29.36 -9.30 -4.26
C PRO A 15 -28.29 -8.65 -5.11
N ASP A 16 -28.33 -7.32 -5.23
CA ASP A 16 -27.41 -6.48 -5.98
C ASP A 16 -25.97 -6.96 -5.78
N ARG A 17 -25.44 -7.66 -6.78
CA ARG A 17 -24.01 -7.97 -6.82
C ARG A 17 -23.31 -6.65 -7.07
N VAL A 18 -22.57 -6.16 -6.08
CA VAL A 18 -21.60 -5.08 -6.29
C VAL A 18 -20.79 -5.45 -7.54
N PRO A 19 -20.75 -4.59 -8.57
CA PRO A 19 -19.97 -4.89 -9.76
C PRO A 19 -18.53 -5.22 -9.36
N LEU A 20 -17.98 -6.32 -9.88
CA LEU A 20 -16.61 -6.67 -9.63
C LEU A 20 -15.72 -5.61 -10.30
N ASP A 21 -15.07 -4.79 -9.51
CA ASP A 21 -14.07 -3.82 -9.95
C ASP A 21 -12.73 -4.04 -9.24
N ARG A 22 -11.74 -3.24 -9.58
CA ARG A 22 -10.40 -3.37 -8.97
C ARG A 22 -10.40 -3.05 -7.49
N ASP A 23 -11.17 -2.07 -7.06
CA ASP A 23 -11.20 -1.65 -5.66
C ASP A 23 -11.83 -2.75 -4.79
N ALA A 24 -12.94 -3.33 -5.21
CA ALA A 24 -13.56 -4.46 -4.52
C ALA A 24 -12.61 -5.68 -4.43
N ILE A 25 -11.83 -5.94 -5.48
CA ILE A 25 -10.82 -7.01 -5.49
C ILE A 25 -9.70 -6.72 -4.49
N VAL A 26 -9.20 -5.49 -4.45
CA VAL A 26 -8.14 -5.08 -3.53
C VAL A 26 -8.60 -5.14 -2.07
N GLU A 27 -9.80 -4.65 -1.75
CA GLU A 27 -10.38 -4.71 -0.41
C GLU A 27 -10.54 -6.18 0.04
N ALA A 28 -11.14 -7.03 -0.80
CA ALA A 28 -11.29 -8.45 -0.48
C ALA A 28 -9.94 -9.17 -0.31
N ALA A 29 -8.90 -8.72 -1.03
CA ALA A 29 -7.55 -9.27 -0.90
C ALA A 29 -6.86 -8.81 0.39
N ILE A 30 -7.07 -7.57 0.83
CA ILE A 30 -6.60 -7.05 2.13
C ILE A 30 -7.28 -7.82 3.27
N ASP A 31 -8.58 -7.99 3.22
CA ASP A 31 -9.31 -8.81 4.18
C ASP A 31 -8.79 -10.26 4.26
N LEU A 32 -8.46 -10.85 3.10
CA LEU A 32 -7.93 -12.21 3.04
C LEU A 32 -6.50 -12.28 3.59
N LEU A 33 -5.69 -11.26 3.32
CA LEU A 33 -4.35 -11.09 3.89
C LEU A 33 -4.40 -11.06 5.41
N ASP A 34 -5.30 -10.27 5.99
CA ASP A 34 -5.44 -10.15 7.44
C ASP A 34 -5.94 -11.45 8.10
N ALA A 35 -6.88 -12.10 7.45
CA ALA A 35 -7.45 -13.35 7.97
C ALA A 35 -6.47 -14.53 7.90
N GLU A 36 -5.78 -14.70 6.76
CA GLU A 36 -5.05 -15.94 6.46
C GLU A 36 -3.53 -15.73 6.26
N GLY A 37 -3.06 -14.50 6.05
CA GLY A 37 -1.67 -14.15 5.78
C GLY A 37 -1.29 -14.22 4.30
N LEU A 38 -0.11 -13.67 3.99
CA LEU A 38 0.39 -13.49 2.62
C LEU A 38 0.59 -14.82 1.88
N ASP A 39 1.08 -15.85 2.57
CA ASP A 39 1.36 -17.15 1.97
C ASP A 39 0.08 -17.90 1.53
N GLN A 40 -1.07 -17.51 2.09
CA GLN A 40 -2.37 -18.08 1.77
C GLN A 40 -3.15 -17.23 0.74
N LEU A 41 -2.68 -16.04 0.41
CA LEU A 41 -3.29 -15.18 -0.59
C LEU A 41 -3.16 -15.81 -1.98
N SER A 42 -4.29 -16.17 -2.59
CA SER A 42 -4.32 -16.79 -3.92
C SER A 42 -5.56 -16.39 -4.71
N THR A 43 -5.44 -16.38 -6.04
CA THR A 43 -6.57 -16.06 -6.94
C THR A 43 -7.77 -16.98 -6.71
N ARG A 44 -7.53 -18.25 -6.36
CA ARG A 44 -8.61 -19.21 -6.05
C ARG A 44 -9.40 -18.82 -4.79
N LYS A 45 -8.70 -18.48 -3.69
CA LYS A 45 -9.34 -18.07 -2.44
C LYS A 45 -10.05 -16.71 -2.61
N LEU A 46 -9.42 -15.80 -3.33
CA LEU A 46 -9.99 -14.47 -3.62
C LEU A 46 -11.26 -14.59 -4.47
N ALA A 47 -11.27 -15.45 -5.50
CA ALA A 47 -12.46 -15.71 -6.30
C ALA A 47 -13.60 -16.31 -5.45
N ALA A 48 -13.27 -17.26 -4.58
CA ALA A 48 -14.24 -17.87 -3.66
C ALA A 48 -14.83 -16.82 -2.70
N ARG A 49 -14.01 -15.94 -2.13
CA ARG A 49 -14.44 -14.86 -1.22
C ARG A 49 -15.36 -13.84 -1.92
N LEU A 50 -15.06 -13.51 -3.18
CA LEU A 50 -15.88 -12.60 -4.01
C LEU A 50 -17.11 -13.25 -4.64
N GLY A 51 -17.27 -14.57 -4.52
CA GLY A 51 -18.37 -15.30 -5.13
C GLY A 51 -18.34 -15.30 -6.68
N VAL A 52 -17.13 -15.21 -7.26
CA VAL A 52 -16.92 -15.15 -8.72
C VAL A 52 -16.12 -16.35 -9.22
N LYS A 53 -16.15 -16.59 -10.54
CA LYS A 53 -15.29 -17.62 -11.15
C LYS A 53 -13.87 -17.07 -11.33
N GLY A 54 -12.84 -17.90 -11.18
CA GLY A 54 -11.44 -17.52 -11.33
C GLY A 54 -11.12 -16.71 -12.59
N PRO A 55 -11.58 -17.11 -13.79
CA PRO A 55 -11.37 -16.33 -15.01
C PRO A 55 -11.85 -14.87 -14.94
N SER A 56 -12.90 -14.57 -14.16
CA SER A 56 -13.40 -13.19 -14.01
C SER A 56 -12.40 -12.26 -13.33
N LEU A 57 -11.55 -12.78 -12.43
CA LEU A 57 -10.51 -11.98 -11.77
C LEU A 57 -9.43 -11.53 -12.75
N TYR A 58 -9.06 -12.37 -13.72
CA TYR A 58 -7.99 -12.09 -14.67
C TYR A 58 -8.31 -10.94 -15.66
N TRP A 59 -9.58 -10.54 -15.79
CA TRP A 59 -9.96 -9.33 -16.51
C TRP A 59 -9.53 -8.06 -15.78
N HIS A 60 -9.40 -8.13 -14.45
CA HIS A 60 -9.07 -6.97 -13.60
C HIS A 60 -7.62 -7.00 -13.10
N VAL A 61 -7.07 -8.20 -12.84
CA VAL A 61 -5.74 -8.41 -12.26
C VAL A 61 -5.03 -9.53 -13.01
N LYS A 62 -3.92 -9.21 -13.69
CA LYS A 62 -3.23 -10.14 -14.58
C LYS A 62 -2.57 -11.32 -13.85
N ASN A 63 -2.05 -11.08 -12.65
CA ASN A 63 -1.34 -12.08 -11.84
C ASN A 63 -1.22 -11.62 -10.39
N MET A 64 -0.70 -12.50 -9.51
CA MET A 64 -0.48 -12.21 -8.09
C MET A 64 0.49 -11.04 -7.85
N ALA A 65 1.53 -10.88 -8.68
CA ALA A 65 2.48 -9.78 -8.53
C ALA A 65 1.81 -8.40 -8.78
N GLU A 66 0.88 -8.32 -9.74
CA GLU A 66 0.06 -7.13 -9.93
C GLU A 66 -0.88 -6.90 -8.75
N LEU A 67 -1.51 -7.96 -8.21
CA LEU A 67 -2.36 -7.86 -7.02
C LEU A 67 -1.58 -7.33 -5.82
N HIS A 68 -0.40 -7.87 -5.53
CA HIS A 68 0.47 -7.36 -4.46
C HIS A 68 0.81 -5.88 -4.66
N THR A 69 1.06 -5.47 -5.90
CA THR A 69 1.32 -4.07 -6.23
C THR A 69 0.11 -3.18 -5.99
N LEU A 70 -1.09 -3.64 -6.36
CA LEU A 70 -2.34 -2.90 -6.13
C LEU A 70 -2.64 -2.75 -4.63
N ILE A 71 -2.48 -3.83 -3.86
CA ILE A 71 -2.63 -3.77 -2.39
C ILE A 71 -1.61 -2.79 -1.79
N ALA A 72 -0.34 -2.91 -2.17
CA ALA A 72 0.71 -2.00 -1.69
C ALA A 72 0.42 -0.53 -2.04
N ASP A 73 -0.09 -0.27 -3.25
CA ASP A 73 -0.50 1.07 -3.68
C ASP A 73 -1.64 1.60 -2.80
N ARG A 74 -2.64 0.76 -2.48
CA ARG A 74 -3.76 1.13 -1.61
C ARG A 74 -3.28 1.48 -0.20
N LEU A 75 -2.53 0.58 0.45
CA LEU A 75 -2.03 0.78 1.81
C LEU A 75 -1.17 2.05 1.94
N LEU A 76 -0.37 2.36 0.92
CA LEU A 76 0.49 3.54 0.96
C LEU A 76 -0.21 4.82 0.54
N SER A 77 -1.17 4.79 -0.40
CA SER A 77 -1.91 6.00 -0.81
C SER A 77 -2.78 6.55 0.33
N ASP A 78 -3.33 5.67 1.15
CA ASP A 78 -4.19 6.07 2.26
C ASP A 78 -3.38 6.58 3.49
N ALA A 79 -2.11 6.17 3.60
CA ALA A 79 -1.29 6.46 4.76
C ALA A 79 -0.30 7.63 4.56
N LEU A 80 0.27 7.77 3.35
CA LEU A 80 1.38 8.72 3.14
C LEU A 80 0.89 10.16 3.02
N PRO A 81 1.61 11.14 3.62
CA PRO A 81 1.27 12.54 3.46
C PRO A 81 1.42 12.96 1.99
N PRO A 82 0.49 13.79 1.48
CA PRO A 82 0.55 14.26 0.10
C PRO A 82 1.73 15.22 -0.11
N PRO A 83 2.19 15.41 -1.36
CA PRO A 83 3.34 16.26 -1.67
C PRO A 83 3.17 17.75 -1.32
N ASP A 84 1.94 18.21 -1.17
CA ASP A 84 1.55 19.57 -0.82
C ASP A 84 1.18 19.74 0.66
N ALA A 85 1.38 18.71 1.49
CA ALA A 85 1.16 18.80 2.93
C ALA A 85 1.97 19.97 3.53
N PRO A 86 1.39 20.71 4.48
CA PRO A 86 2.08 21.85 5.11
C PRO A 86 3.31 21.39 5.89
N GLY A 87 4.23 22.33 6.14
CA GLY A 87 5.47 22.10 6.92
C GLY A 87 6.72 22.04 6.05
N ASP A 88 7.86 22.03 6.72
CA ASP A 88 9.17 21.90 6.09
C ASP A 88 9.41 20.46 5.56
N TRP A 89 10.43 20.33 4.74
CA TRP A 89 10.74 19.07 4.07
C TRP A 89 11.15 17.95 5.06
N LYS A 90 11.86 18.29 6.17
CA LYS A 90 12.29 17.30 7.17
C LYS A 90 11.09 16.69 7.88
N THR A 91 10.18 17.55 8.37
CA THR A 91 8.93 17.13 9.02
C THR A 91 8.12 16.27 8.07
N TRP A 92 7.91 16.71 6.83
CA TRP A 92 7.15 15.96 5.85
C TRP A 92 7.76 14.59 5.52
N MET A 93 9.09 14.51 5.35
CA MET A 93 9.79 13.24 5.11
C MET A 93 9.77 12.32 6.33
N ALA A 94 9.89 12.88 7.55
CA ALA A 94 9.76 12.14 8.79
C ALA A 94 8.36 11.52 8.92
N ASP A 95 7.32 12.31 8.69
CA ASP A 95 5.93 11.85 8.72
C ASP A 95 5.65 10.79 7.66
N GLY A 96 6.26 10.94 6.48
CA GLY A 96 6.23 9.92 5.42
C GLY A 96 6.84 8.59 5.86
N ALA A 97 8.02 8.61 6.50
CA ALA A 97 8.68 7.41 7.01
C ALA A 97 7.88 6.73 8.14
N ARG A 98 7.35 7.52 9.08
CA ARG A 98 6.47 7.04 10.15
C ARG A 98 5.18 6.43 9.59
N ALA A 99 4.56 7.11 8.62
CA ALA A 99 3.34 6.65 7.98
C ALA A 99 3.57 5.36 7.19
N TYR A 100 4.69 5.25 6.48
CA TYR A 100 5.09 4.02 5.77
C TYR A 100 5.21 2.84 6.74
N ARG A 101 5.95 3.04 7.86
CA ARG A 101 6.10 2.00 8.90
C ARG A 101 4.75 1.60 9.49
N ARG A 102 3.88 2.56 9.84
CA ARG A 102 2.53 2.27 10.34
C ARG A 102 1.71 1.46 9.32
N ALA A 103 1.69 1.88 8.06
CA ALA A 103 0.97 1.17 7.01
C ALA A 103 1.48 -0.27 6.81
N ALA A 104 2.80 -0.47 6.90
CA ALA A 104 3.41 -1.80 6.82
C ALA A 104 3.02 -2.72 7.99
N LEU A 105 2.77 -2.15 9.18
CA LEU A 105 2.45 -2.88 10.40
C LEU A 105 0.93 -2.99 10.67
N SER A 106 0.09 -2.23 9.96
CA SER A 106 -1.36 -2.23 10.18
C SER A 106 -2.08 -3.48 9.67
N HIS A 107 -1.40 -4.30 8.85
CA HIS A 107 -1.94 -5.51 8.28
C HIS A 107 -1.03 -6.71 8.52
N ARG A 108 -1.62 -7.88 8.67
CA ARG A 108 -0.89 -9.13 8.77
C ARG A 108 0.00 -9.31 7.53
N ASP A 109 1.27 -9.61 7.73
CA ASP A 109 2.27 -9.71 6.65
C ASP A 109 2.41 -8.45 5.75
N GLY A 110 1.91 -7.30 6.19
CA GLY A 110 1.91 -6.06 5.39
C GLY A 110 3.31 -5.61 5.00
N ALA A 111 4.30 -5.70 5.89
CA ALA A 111 5.69 -5.37 5.56
C ALA A 111 6.27 -6.33 4.50
N ARG A 112 5.98 -7.62 4.59
CA ARG A 112 6.36 -8.63 3.58
C ARG A 112 5.70 -8.35 2.23
N LEU A 113 4.41 -8.00 2.24
CA LEU A 113 3.66 -7.63 1.05
C LEU A 113 4.27 -6.39 0.38
N LEU A 114 4.53 -5.31 1.13
CA LEU A 114 5.14 -4.09 0.61
C LEU A 114 6.54 -4.35 0.04
N ALA A 115 7.33 -5.22 0.68
CA ALA A 115 8.65 -5.63 0.19
C ALA A 115 8.57 -6.47 -1.10
N SER A 116 7.50 -7.24 -1.30
CA SER A 116 7.28 -8.07 -2.49
C SER A 116 6.73 -7.30 -3.69
N ALA A 117 6.11 -6.13 -3.46
CA ALA A 117 5.48 -5.34 -4.52
C ALA A 117 6.50 -4.89 -5.58
N ARG A 118 6.10 -4.94 -6.83
CA ARG A 118 6.93 -4.58 -8.00
C ARG A 118 6.19 -3.59 -8.90
N PRO A 119 6.07 -2.31 -8.46
CA PRO A 119 5.37 -1.31 -9.26
C PRO A 119 6.04 -1.14 -10.62
N THR A 120 5.23 -0.95 -11.66
CA THR A 120 5.75 -0.65 -12.99
C THR A 120 6.52 0.69 -12.98
N PRO A 121 7.42 0.92 -13.97
CA PRO A 121 8.12 2.20 -14.08
C PRO A 121 7.17 3.41 -14.08
N GLU A 122 6.03 3.31 -14.77
CA GLU A 122 5.03 4.37 -14.89
C GLU A 122 4.35 4.65 -13.54
N ARG A 123 3.93 3.63 -12.79
CA ARG A 123 3.36 3.76 -11.44
C ARG A 123 4.37 4.34 -10.46
N ARG A 124 5.63 3.90 -10.57
CA ARG A 124 6.72 4.45 -9.77
C ARG A 124 6.93 5.92 -10.08
N ALA A 125 6.95 6.30 -11.37
CA ALA A 125 7.09 7.69 -11.79
C ALA A 125 5.94 8.56 -11.26
N GLN A 126 4.69 8.13 -11.41
CA GLN A 126 3.52 8.85 -10.89
C GLN A 126 3.62 9.12 -9.38
N ARG A 127 4.00 8.10 -8.60
CA ARG A 127 4.16 8.23 -7.14
C ARG A 127 5.27 9.18 -6.74
N PHE A 128 6.42 9.14 -7.44
CA PHE A 128 7.61 9.88 -7.01
C PHE A 128 7.75 11.26 -7.64
N THR A 129 7.17 11.54 -8.82
CA THR A 129 7.39 12.80 -9.52
C THR A 129 7.04 14.03 -8.68
N ALA A 130 5.86 14.07 -8.10
CA ALA A 130 5.41 15.20 -7.28
C ALA A 130 6.26 15.36 -5.99
N ASN A 131 6.62 14.22 -5.38
CA ASN A 131 7.45 14.19 -4.18
C ASN A 131 8.88 14.67 -4.46
N ILE A 132 9.49 14.23 -5.56
CA ILE A 132 10.81 14.69 -6.01
C ILE A 132 10.76 16.18 -6.31
N ALA A 133 9.72 16.65 -7.03
CA ALA A 133 9.55 18.08 -7.33
C ALA A 133 9.42 18.94 -6.06
N ARG A 134 8.81 18.42 -4.99
CA ARG A 134 8.79 19.10 -3.69
C ARG A 134 10.21 19.27 -3.13
N LEU A 135 11.00 18.21 -3.04
CA LEU A 135 12.37 18.29 -2.52
C LEU A 135 13.28 19.17 -3.39
N GLN A 136 13.06 19.18 -4.71
CA GLN A 136 13.80 20.09 -5.59
C GLN A 136 13.49 21.57 -5.29
N ARG A 137 12.24 21.91 -4.96
CA ARG A 137 11.89 23.26 -4.50
C ARG A 137 12.53 23.63 -3.18
N GLU A 138 12.87 22.64 -2.36
CA GLU A 138 13.61 22.82 -1.11
C GLU A 138 15.15 22.84 -1.30
N GLY A 139 15.64 22.82 -2.55
CA GLY A 139 17.06 22.97 -2.88
C GLY A 139 17.82 21.66 -3.08
N PHE A 140 17.16 20.51 -3.13
CA PHE A 140 17.82 19.24 -3.48
C PHE A 140 18.02 19.11 -4.99
N SER A 141 19.14 18.53 -5.42
CA SER A 141 19.28 18.04 -6.79
C SER A 141 18.23 16.96 -7.08
N HIS A 142 17.92 16.70 -8.36
CA HIS A 142 17.02 15.59 -8.73
C HIS A 142 17.53 14.25 -8.22
N HIS A 143 18.84 14.02 -8.29
CA HIS A 143 19.49 12.80 -7.80
C HIS A 143 19.30 12.65 -6.30
N ASP A 144 19.59 13.69 -5.51
CA ASP A 144 19.50 13.63 -4.06
C ASP A 144 18.05 13.54 -3.58
N ALA A 145 17.12 14.26 -4.20
CA ALA A 145 15.69 14.14 -3.92
C ALA A 145 15.20 12.70 -4.08
N ARG A 146 15.60 12.03 -5.18
CA ARG A 146 15.30 10.62 -5.39
C ARG A 146 15.97 9.72 -4.36
N ALA A 147 17.25 9.99 -4.04
CA ALA A 147 18.00 9.23 -3.05
C ALA A 147 17.37 9.33 -1.66
N CYS A 148 16.93 10.52 -1.22
CA CYS A 148 16.21 10.74 0.04
C CYS A 148 15.00 9.81 0.17
N PHE A 149 14.13 9.76 -0.87
CA PHE A 149 12.99 8.85 -0.86
C PHE A 149 13.38 7.38 -0.75
N MET A 150 14.39 6.97 -1.52
CA MET A 150 14.82 5.58 -1.56
C MET A 150 15.45 5.14 -0.23
N VAL A 151 16.22 6.02 0.40
CA VAL A 151 16.85 5.73 1.70
C VAL A 151 15.79 5.60 2.79
N LEU A 152 14.92 6.62 2.94
CA LEU A 152 13.93 6.64 4.01
C LEU A 152 12.85 5.56 3.86
N SER A 153 12.39 5.31 2.65
CA SER A 153 11.43 4.21 2.42
C SER A 153 12.03 2.83 2.72
N ARG A 154 13.29 2.60 2.38
CA ARG A 154 13.98 1.34 2.72
C ARG A 154 14.27 1.21 4.20
N PHE A 155 14.64 2.30 4.87
CA PHE A 155 14.80 2.33 6.31
C PHE A 155 13.48 1.95 7.01
N ALA A 156 12.39 2.64 6.69
CA ALA A 156 11.07 2.36 7.28
C ALA A 156 10.57 0.94 7.00
N MET A 157 10.79 0.44 5.76
CA MET A 157 10.44 -0.93 5.38
C MET A 157 11.28 -1.96 6.13
N GLY A 158 12.61 -1.76 6.22
CA GLY A 158 13.50 -2.68 6.94
C GLY A 158 13.14 -2.77 8.42
N TRP A 159 12.80 -1.62 9.02
CA TRP A 159 12.32 -1.57 10.40
C TRP A 159 11.01 -2.35 10.60
N ALA A 160 10.01 -2.06 9.76
CA ALA A 160 8.74 -2.76 9.81
C ALA A 160 8.87 -4.28 9.59
N LEU A 161 9.77 -4.74 8.69
CA LEU A 161 10.05 -6.16 8.51
C LEU A 161 10.64 -6.81 9.76
N GLY A 162 11.56 -6.13 10.43
CA GLY A 162 12.15 -6.61 11.68
C GLY A 162 11.10 -6.74 12.78
N GLU A 163 10.24 -5.76 12.94
CA GLU A 163 9.15 -5.77 13.93
C GLU A 163 8.08 -6.81 13.62
N GLN A 164 7.70 -6.97 12.35
CA GLN A 164 6.68 -7.97 11.95
C GLN A 164 7.20 -9.41 12.09
N GLY A 165 8.50 -9.63 11.96
CA GLY A 165 9.14 -10.93 12.16
C GLY A 165 9.51 -11.23 13.61
N GLY A 166 9.36 -10.26 14.52
CA GLY A 166 9.72 -10.33 15.93
C GLY A 166 8.52 -10.16 16.86
N PRO A 167 8.77 -9.64 18.08
CA PRO A 167 7.72 -9.43 19.10
C PRO A 167 6.76 -8.28 18.75
N GLY A 168 6.96 -7.60 17.64
CA GLY A 168 6.21 -6.39 17.26
C GLY A 168 6.85 -5.08 17.75
N PRO A 169 6.17 -3.95 17.51
CA PRO A 169 6.63 -2.65 17.97
C PRO A 169 6.71 -2.58 19.51
N THR A 170 7.85 -2.12 20.03
CA THR A 170 8.08 -1.86 21.45
C THR A 170 8.45 -0.39 21.65
N GLU A 171 8.43 0.07 22.88
CA GLU A 171 8.89 1.44 23.23
C GLU A 171 10.37 1.65 22.84
N ALA A 172 11.22 0.65 23.08
CA ALA A 172 12.62 0.67 22.68
C ALA A 172 12.76 0.72 21.14
N SER A 173 12.04 -0.13 20.39
CA SER A 173 12.10 -0.11 18.94
C SER A 173 11.57 1.20 18.33
N GLN A 174 10.59 1.83 18.98
CA GLN A 174 10.12 3.16 18.57
C GLN A 174 11.20 4.23 18.79
N ALA A 175 11.88 4.23 19.93
CA ALA A 175 12.95 5.17 20.22
C ALA A 175 14.12 5.03 19.25
N ASP A 176 14.53 3.79 18.97
CA ASP A 176 15.61 3.49 18.03
C ASP A 176 15.24 3.86 16.59
N PHE A 177 13.98 3.64 16.17
CA PHE A 177 13.47 4.10 14.88
C PHE A 177 13.57 5.63 14.76
N GLU A 178 13.10 6.37 15.77
CA GLU A 178 13.15 7.85 15.74
C GLU A 178 14.59 8.37 15.75
N PHE A 179 15.49 7.74 16.52
CA PHE A 179 16.91 8.06 16.50
C PHE A 179 17.53 7.89 15.12
N GLY A 180 17.30 6.73 14.48
CA GLY A 180 17.82 6.46 13.14
C GLY A 180 17.22 7.40 12.08
N LEU A 181 15.92 7.70 12.18
CA LEU A 181 15.24 8.63 11.29
C LEU A 181 15.82 10.06 11.41
N ALA A 182 16.01 10.56 12.64
CA ALA A 182 16.59 11.88 12.89
C ALA A 182 18.02 11.96 12.34
N ALA A 183 18.88 10.98 12.63
CA ALA A 183 20.26 10.94 12.16
C ALA A 183 20.34 10.95 10.61
N MET A 184 19.44 10.22 9.93
CA MET A 184 19.38 10.23 8.47
C MET A 184 18.91 11.58 7.92
N LEU A 185 17.90 12.19 8.50
CA LEU A 185 17.39 13.50 8.05
C LEU A 185 18.44 14.60 8.24
N ASP A 186 19.21 14.59 9.32
CA ASP A 186 20.32 15.52 9.55
C ASP A 186 21.45 15.32 8.55
N GLY A 187 21.79 14.07 8.25
CA GLY A 187 22.77 13.74 7.21
C GLY A 187 22.32 14.18 5.81
N LEU A 188 21.03 14.11 5.50
CA LEU A 188 20.45 14.57 4.23
C LEU A 188 20.43 16.11 4.16
N GLU A 189 20.14 16.81 5.28
CA GLU A 189 20.24 18.27 5.35
C GLU A 189 21.66 18.76 5.05
N ALA A 190 22.67 18.11 5.61
CA ALA A 190 24.06 18.47 5.36
C ALA A 190 24.48 18.34 3.88
N ARG A 191 23.73 17.59 3.08
CA ARG A 191 23.95 17.43 1.63
C ARG A 191 23.12 18.39 0.78
N ARG A 192 22.12 19.04 1.37
CA ARG A 192 21.27 19.99 0.68
C ARG A 192 22.08 21.22 0.24
N GLY A 193 22.09 21.54 -1.06
CA GLY A 193 22.84 22.67 -1.60
C GLY A 193 24.35 22.45 -1.77
N ALA A 194 24.85 21.21 -1.50
CA ALA A 194 26.27 20.87 -1.68
C ALA A 194 26.63 20.41 -3.11
N ALA A 195 25.67 20.50 -4.06
CA ALA A 195 25.83 20.07 -5.46
C ALA A 195 25.98 21.26 -6.40
#